data_34aee95aab5a93ab76ff6a41a4a7cbfd
#
_entry.id   34aee95aab5a93ab76ff6a41a4a7cbfd
#
_cell.length_a   1.000
_cell.length_b   1.000
_cell.length_c   1.000
_cell.angle_alpha   90.00
_cell.angle_beta   90.00
_cell.angle_gamma   90.00
#
_symmetry.space_group_name_H-M   'P 1'
#
loop_
_entity.id
_entity.type
_entity.pdbx_description
1 polymer ?
#
loop_
_entity_poly.entity_id
_entity_poly.type
_entity_poly.pdbx_seq_one_letter_code
_entity_poly.pdbx_strand_id
1 'polypeptide(L)'
;MANDEARDRAADANTAFRPVNISGDIVTRPAGAHSSTVHAFLRHLRDQGMDSVPEPLFLADGVEVLRYIEGDSGGDAWQHQHDERGLRSAARLLRRIHDASVGWQPPNGAVFTSPPVDGVGNVYCHGDPGPWNFVWRDGEAVALIDWDFLHLGPRLGDVAYALYWFAPMRDDVACLDWHHFTAVPDRRSRIAWFQDSYGTDVLPSFDVTDAVVLRRLATVEQVRSLAEAGVEPQRTWVAEGSLEVEAAGVAWVEANRSLFSS
;
A
#
# COMPACT_ATOMS: atom_id res chain seq x y z
N MET A 1 15.14 11.52 -17.74
CA MET A 1 15.11 12.94 -17.30
C MET A 1 13.69 13.42 -17.00
N ALA A 2 12.72 13.40 -17.91
CA ALA A 2 11.34 13.85 -17.58
C ALA A 2 10.62 12.95 -16.54
N ASN A 3 10.94 11.66 -16.45
CA ASN A 3 10.35 10.72 -15.51
C ASN A 3 10.95 10.78 -14.10
N ASP A 4 12.23 11.10 -13.95
CA ASP A 4 12.85 11.33 -12.64
C ASP A 4 12.27 12.57 -11.96
N GLU A 5 12.04 13.64 -12.73
CA GLU A 5 11.41 14.84 -12.20
C GLU A 5 9.95 14.61 -11.76
N ALA A 6 9.20 13.74 -12.43
CA ALA A 6 7.82 13.41 -12.02
C ALA A 6 7.79 12.56 -10.74
N ARG A 7 8.80 11.74 -10.54
CA ARG A 7 8.95 10.85 -9.38
C ARG A 7 9.38 11.59 -8.12
N ASP A 8 10.40 12.42 -8.23
CA ASP A 8 10.82 13.31 -7.14
C ASP A 8 9.67 14.26 -6.78
N ARG A 9 8.88 14.71 -7.77
CA ARG A 9 7.69 15.52 -7.52
C ARG A 9 6.59 14.77 -6.76
N ALA A 10 6.36 13.48 -6.99
CA ALA A 10 5.33 12.73 -6.27
C ALA A 10 5.72 12.46 -4.81
N ALA A 11 6.99 12.11 -4.55
CA ALA A 11 7.53 11.97 -3.21
C ALA A 11 7.61 13.32 -2.49
N ASP A 12 8.09 14.36 -3.17
CA ASP A 12 8.16 15.73 -2.67
C ASP A 12 6.76 16.34 -2.44
N ALA A 13 5.80 16.07 -3.32
CA ALA A 13 4.43 16.54 -3.16
C ALA A 13 3.78 15.97 -1.89
N ASN A 14 3.90 14.64 -1.64
CA ASN A 14 3.34 14.06 -0.43
C ASN A 14 3.98 14.67 0.85
N THR A 15 5.28 14.88 0.84
CA THR A 15 6.03 15.51 1.93
C THR A 15 5.68 17.00 2.09
N ALA A 16 5.39 17.71 0.98
CA ALA A 16 5.00 19.12 1.01
C ALA A 16 3.62 19.33 1.64
N PHE A 17 2.66 18.43 1.39
CA PHE A 17 1.30 18.55 1.91
C PHE A 17 1.13 17.92 3.31
N ARG A 18 1.98 16.96 3.65
CA ARG A 18 1.94 16.26 4.93
C ARG A 18 3.36 16.01 5.44
N PRO A 19 4.00 17.06 5.99
CA PRO A 19 5.40 16.99 6.40
C PRO A 19 5.60 15.92 7.49
N VAL A 20 6.54 15.03 7.24
CA VAL A 20 6.99 14.00 8.19
C VAL A 20 8.33 14.45 8.74
N ASN A 21 8.45 14.54 10.06
CA ASN A 21 9.70 14.85 10.75
C ASN A 21 10.17 13.60 11.50
N ILE A 22 11.40 13.17 11.23
CA ILE A 22 12.06 12.07 11.92
C ILE A 22 13.15 12.65 12.81
N SER A 23 13.09 12.37 14.10
CA SER A 23 14.08 12.82 15.09
C SER A 23 14.41 11.67 16.05
N GLY A 24 15.60 11.12 15.94
CA GLY A 24 15.99 9.93 16.67
C GLY A 24 15.10 8.73 16.30
N ASP A 25 14.43 8.16 17.29
CA ASP A 25 13.53 7.02 17.14
C ASP A 25 12.04 7.40 17.03
N ILE A 26 11.74 8.64 16.66
CA ILE A 26 10.40 9.23 16.65
C ILE A 26 10.07 9.79 15.27
N VAL A 27 8.85 9.47 14.80
CA VAL A 27 8.21 10.11 13.65
C VAL A 27 7.11 11.03 14.16
N THR A 28 7.12 12.28 13.71
CA THR A 28 6.08 13.27 14.02
C THR A 28 5.46 13.78 12.73
N ARG A 29 4.13 13.77 12.64
CA ARG A 29 3.39 14.27 11.47
C ARG A 29 2.05 14.89 11.89
N PRO A 30 1.40 15.71 11.03
CA PRO A 30 0.06 16.19 11.27
C PRO A 30 -0.94 15.04 11.43
N ALA A 31 -1.80 15.12 12.45
CA ALA A 31 -2.87 14.15 12.67
C ALA A 31 -4.08 14.46 11.77
N GLY A 32 -4.65 13.43 11.17
CA GLY A 32 -5.95 13.49 10.49
C GLY A 32 -7.11 13.05 11.39
N ALA A 33 -8.34 13.23 10.92
CA ALA A 33 -9.53 12.78 11.66
C ALA A 33 -9.54 11.26 11.95
N HIS A 34 -8.89 10.47 11.10
CA HIS A 34 -8.74 9.01 11.21
C HIS A 34 -7.62 8.58 12.17
N SER A 35 -6.69 9.47 12.56
CA SER A 35 -5.48 9.09 13.33
C SER A 35 -5.80 8.39 14.64
N SER A 36 -6.88 8.75 15.35
CA SER A 36 -7.27 8.07 16.58
C SER A 36 -7.69 6.61 16.34
N THR A 37 -8.37 6.34 15.23
CA THR A 37 -8.77 4.99 14.81
C THR A 37 -7.56 4.16 14.43
N VAL A 38 -6.64 4.74 13.65
CA VAL A 38 -5.38 4.10 13.27
C VAL A 38 -4.54 3.77 14.51
N HIS A 39 -4.40 4.71 15.45
CA HIS A 39 -3.68 4.46 16.71
C HIS A 39 -4.31 3.32 17.52
N ALA A 40 -5.64 3.23 17.60
CA ALA A 40 -6.32 2.14 18.28
C ALA A 40 -6.05 0.80 17.60
N PHE A 41 -6.05 0.78 16.27
CA PHE A 41 -5.73 -0.41 15.48
C PHE A 41 -4.27 -0.84 15.64
N LEU A 42 -3.33 0.07 15.53
CA LEU A 42 -1.91 -0.22 15.73
C LEU A 42 -1.61 -0.77 17.13
N ARG A 43 -2.24 -0.22 18.19
CA ARG A 43 -2.14 -0.78 19.55
C ARG A 43 -2.67 -2.21 19.60
N HIS A 44 -3.82 -2.47 18.98
CA HIS A 44 -4.35 -3.83 18.91
C HIS A 44 -3.35 -4.79 18.25
N LEU A 45 -2.77 -4.44 17.10
CA LEU A 45 -1.77 -5.28 16.45
C LEU A 45 -0.52 -5.49 17.34
N ARG A 46 -0.06 -4.43 17.99
CA ARG A 46 1.06 -4.50 18.95
C ARG A 46 0.76 -5.43 20.13
N ASP A 47 -0.45 -5.37 20.66
CA ASP A 47 -0.93 -6.26 21.76
C ASP A 47 -1.00 -7.73 21.30
N GLN A 48 -1.16 -7.98 20.00
CA GLN A 48 -1.04 -9.32 19.39
C GLN A 48 0.42 -9.73 19.10
N GLY A 49 1.41 -8.94 19.54
CA GLY A 49 2.83 -9.23 19.36
C GLY A 49 3.37 -8.84 17.97
N MET A 50 2.68 -7.97 17.23
CA MET A 50 3.12 -7.50 15.91
C MET A 50 4.05 -6.28 16.05
N ASP A 51 5.35 -6.53 16.20
CA ASP A 51 6.37 -5.45 16.20
C ASP A 51 6.64 -4.87 14.79
N SER A 52 6.04 -5.46 13.79
CA SER A 52 6.15 -5.07 12.38
C SER A 52 5.17 -3.97 11.93
N VAL A 53 4.61 -3.24 12.88
CA VAL A 53 3.80 -2.02 12.65
C VAL A 53 4.28 -0.91 13.59
N PRO A 54 4.08 0.39 13.25
CA PRO A 54 4.48 1.49 14.11
C PRO A 54 3.83 1.41 15.51
N GLU A 55 4.59 1.74 16.55
CA GLU A 55 4.06 1.91 17.90
C GLU A 55 3.50 3.33 18.03
N PRO A 56 2.20 3.52 18.32
CA PRO A 56 1.62 4.84 18.52
C PRO A 56 1.97 5.36 19.92
N LEU A 57 2.70 6.48 19.97
CA LEU A 57 3.22 7.07 21.20
C LEU A 57 2.32 8.18 21.73
N PHE A 58 1.90 9.10 20.85
CA PHE A 58 1.16 10.30 21.26
C PHE A 58 0.21 10.76 20.14
N LEU A 59 -0.94 11.30 20.55
CA LEU A 59 -1.90 11.91 19.65
C LEU A 59 -2.65 13.00 20.40
N ALA A 60 -2.34 14.25 20.12
CA ALA A 60 -3.07 15.43 20.60
C ALA A 60 -2.70 16.66 19.76
N ASP A 61 -3.50 17.72 19.89
CA ASP A 61 -3.24 19.05 19.32
C ASP A 61 -2.97 19.05 17.81
N GLY A 62 -3.59 18.13 17.08
CA GLY A 62 -3.39 17.99 15.62
C GLY A 62 -2.07 17.35 15.23
N VAL A 63 -1.37 16.73 16.16
CA VAL A 63 -0.08 16.04 15.93
C VAL A 63 -0.17 14.59 16.36
N GLU A 64 0.36 13.69 15.54
CA GLU A 64 0.61 12.30 15.90
C GLU A 64 2.11 12.00 15.96
N VAL A 65 2.47 11.16 16.93
CA VAL A 65 3.84 10.70 17.16
C VAL A 65 3.86 9.19 17.18
N LEU A 66 4.70 8.61 16.35
CA LEU A 66 4.89 7.17 16.21
C LEU A 66 6.35 6.81 16.46
N ARG A 67 6.59 5.57 16.87
CA ARG A 67 7.95 5.02 16.91
C ARG A 67 8.49 4.86 15.50
N TYR A 68 9.68 5.39 15.24
CA TYR A 68 10.38 5.17 13.98
C TYR A 68 10.82 3.70 13.87
N ILE A 69 10.64 3.12 12.72
CA ILE A 69 11.13 1.78 12.40
C ILE A 69 12.29 1.97 11.41
N GLU A 70 13.49 1.62 11.83
CA GLU A 70 14.70 1.74 11.02
C GLU A 70 14.66 0.83 9.81
N GLY A 71 15.07 1.35 8.65
CA GLY A 71 15.15 0.65 7.37
C GLY A 71 14.77 1.56 6.20
N ASP A 72 14.90 1.05 4.99
CA ASP A 72 14.55 1.76 3.77
C ASP A 72 13.03 1.77 3.58
N SER A 73 12.46 2.92 3.20
CA SER A 73 11.03 3.08 2.88
C SER A 73 10.85 4.21 1.87
N GLY A 74 9.64 4.46 1.40
CA GLY A 74 9.39 5.50 0.41
C GLY A 74 10.14 5.24 -0.89
N GLY A 75 10.89 6.23 -1.38
CA GLY A 75 11.66 6.14 -2.64
C GLY A 75 12.72 5.04 -2.63
N ASP A 76 13.37 4.83 -1.51
CA ASP A 76 14.47 3.84 -1.38
C ASP A 76 13.97 2.39 -1.29
N ALA A 77 12.66 2.20 -1.09
CA ALA A 77 12.05 0.88 -0.97
C ALA A 77 11.97 0.10 -2.30
N TRP A 78 11.96 0.79 -3.44
CA TRP A 78 11.68 0.18 -4.74
C TRP A 78 12.64 -0.94 -5.13
N GLN A 79 13.92 -0.82 -4.80
CA GLN A 79 14.94 -1.82 -5.13
C GLN A 79 14.72 -3.16 -4.41
N HIS A 80 14.14 -3.16 -3.21
CA HIS A 80 14.01 -4.37 -2.39
C HIS A 80 12.94 -5.33 -2.91
N GLN A 81 12.00 -4.86 -3.73
CA GLN A 81 11.01 -5.72 -4.35
C GLN A 81 11.55 -6.56 -5.51
N HIS A 82 12.75 -6.25 -6.05
CA HIS A 82 13.27 -6.91 -7.23
C HIS A 82 13.53 -8.39 -7.01
N ASP A 83 14.03 -8.75 -5.85
CA ASP A 83 14.36 -10.12 -5.50
C ASP A 83 13.13 -10.91 -5.03
N GLU A 84 13.12 -12.22 -5.31
CA GLU A 84 12.10 -13.15 -4.82
C GLU A 84 11.99 -13.12 -3.28
N ARG A 85 13.13 -13.05 -2.58
CA ARG A 85 13.18 -13.03 -1.10
C ARG A 85 12.43 -11.83 -0.53
N GLY A 86 12.69 -10.64 -1.08
CA GLY A 86 12.01 -9.40 -0.68
C GLY A 86 10.51 -9.48 -0.92
N LEU A 87 10.09 -9.85 -2.14
CA LEU A 87 8.69 -10.00 -2.50
C LEU A 87 7.96 -10.98 -1.57
N ARG A 88 8.56 -12.18 -1.34
CA ARG A 88 7.99 -13.19 -0.45
C ARG A 88 7.87 -12.72 1.00
N SER A 89 8.83 -11.93 1.46
CA SER A 89 8.78 -11.37 2.83
C SER A 89 7.64 -10.38 3.00
N ALA A 90 7.41 -9.52 2.02
CA ALA A 90 6.28 -8.57 2.02
C ALA A 90 4.92 -9.29 2.02
N ALA A 91 4.78 -10.32 1.18
CA ALA A 91 3.56 -11.12 1.13
C ALA A 91 3.25 -11.83 2.47
N ARG A 92 4.27 -12.44 3.10
CA ARG A 92 4.13 -13.06 4.43
C ARG A 92 3.79 -12.05 5.51
N LEU A 93 4.39 -10.87 5.45
CA LEU A 93 4.10 -9.81 6.43
C LEU A 93 2.66 -9.33 6.29
N LEU A 94 2.20 -9.06 5.07
CA LEU A 94 0.81 -8.65 4.81
C LEU A 94 -0.18 -9.72 5.32
N ARG A 95 0.10 -11.03 5.08
CA ARG A 95 -0.72 -12.13 5.59
C ARG A 95 -0.81 -12.10 7.11
N ARG A 96 0.31 -11.99 7.80
CA ARG A 96 0.35 -11.97 9.28
C ARG A 96 -0.45 -10.81 9.85
N ILE A 97 -0.35 -9.62 9.25
CA ILE A 97 -1.10 -8.43 9.67
C ILE A 97 -2.60 -8.66 9.49
N HIS A 98 -3.01 -9.18 8.34
CA HIS A 98 -4.41 -9.52 8.10
C HIS A 98 -4.95 -10.54 9.11
N ASP A 99 -4.17 -11.57 9.43
CA ASP A 99 -4.58 -12.58 10.42
C ASP A 99 -4.72 -11.97 11.83
N ALA A 100 -3.80 -11.09 12.22
CA ALA A 100 -3.84 -10.40 13.51
C ALA A 100 -4.99 -9.37 13.61
N SER A 101 -5.50 -8.88 12.48
CA SER A 101 -6.60 -7.91 12.44
C SER A 101 -7.99 -8.55 12.60
N VAL A 102 -8.09 -9.88 12.48
CA VAL A 102 -9.38 -10.60 12.55
C VAL A 102 -10.04 -10.37 13.90
N GLY A 103 -11.29 -9.93 13.87
CA GLY A 103 -12.08 -9.74 15.09
C GLY A 103 -11.80 -8.44 15.85
N TRP A 104 -10.89 -7.59 15.39
CA TRP A 104 -10.74 -6.26 15.98
C TRP A 104 -12.04 -5.47 15.88
N GLN A 105 -12.40 -4.79 16.96
CA GLN A 105 -13.57 -3.91 17.00
C GLN A 105 -13.08 -2.47 17.15
N PRO A 106 -13.41 -1.59 16.19
CA PRO A 106 -13.04 -0.19 16.30
C PRO A 106 -13.74 0.47 17.49
N PRO A 107 -13.11 1.48 18.10
CA PRO A 107 -13.74 2.24 19.17
C PRO A 107 -14.99 2.97 18.69
N ASN A 108 -15.90 3.29 19.60
CA ASN A 108 -17.07 4.11 19.28
C ASN A 108 -16.64 5.46 18.68
N GLY A 109 -17.27 5.83 17.56
CA GLY A 109 -16.91 7.06 16.86
C GLY A 109 -15.65 6.95 15.99
N ALA A 110 -15.20 5.75 15.67
CA ALA A 110 -14.09 5.52 14.74
C ALA A 110 -14.33 6.21 13.39
N VAL A 111 -13.31 6.86 12.88
CA VAL A 111 -13.30 7.53 11.58
C VAL A 111 -12.31 6.81 10.68
N PHE A 112 -12.72 6.50 9.47
CA PHE A 112 -11.89 5.88 8.43
C PHE A 112 -11.81 6.82 7.22
N THR A 113 -10.66 6.88 6.59
CA THR A 113 -10.48 7.64 5.33
C THR A 113 -11.16 6.94 4.15
N SER A 114 -11.15 5.61 4.16
CA SER A 114 -11.79 4.78 3.15
C SER A 114 -13.05 4.13 3.72
N PRO A 115 -14.15 4.07 2.95
CA PRO A 115 -15.34 3.36 3.39
C PRO A 115 -15.07 1.85 3.48
N PRO A 116 -15.83 1.11 4.29
CA PRO A 116 -15.76 -0.34 4.32
C PRO A 116 -16.17 -0.93 2.96
N VAL A 117 -15.54 -2.05 2.60
CA VAL A 117 -15.85 -2.81 1.38
C VAL A 117 -16.44 -4.14 1.78
N ASP A 118 -17.64 -4.44 1.30
CA ASP A 118 -18.28 -5.71 1.55
C ASP A 118 -17.59 -6.84 0.78
N GLY A 119 -17.40 -7.98 1.43
CA GLY A 119 -16.75 -9.13 0.79
C GLY A 119 -16.60 -10.34 1.70
N VAL A 120 -16.03 -11.40 1.16
CA VAL A 120 -15.74 -12.64 1.88
C VAL A 120 -14.35 -12.55 2.50
N GLY A 121 -14.24 -12.96 3.76
CA GLY A 121 -12.95 -12.98 4.47
C GLY A 121 -12.47 -11.59 4.84
N ASN A 122 -13.40 -10.72 5.29
CA ASN A 122 -13.09 -9.35 5.69
C ASN A 122 -12.10 -9.31 6.85
N VAL A 123 -11.13 -8.41 6.70
CA VAL A 123 -10.09 -8.05 7.66
C VAL A 123 -9.95 -6.53 7.66
N TYR A 124 -9.11 -6.00 8.51
CA TYR A 124 -8.72 -4.60 8.37
C TYR A 124 -7.54 -4.52 7.39
N CYS A 125 -7.87 -4.01 6.21
CA CYS A 125 -6.95 -3.79 5.10
C CYS A 125 -6.12 -2.53 5.32
N HIS A 126 -4.88 -2.55 4.85
CA HIS A 126 -4.02 -1.38 4.80
C HIS A 126 -4.52 -0.34 3.80
N GLY A 127 -5.02 -0.80 2.65
CA GLY A 127 -5.55 0.02 1.57
C GLY A 127 -4.52 0.50 0.55
N ASP A 128 -3.24 0.56 0.94
CA ASP A 128 -2.12 1.00 0.09
C ASP A 128 -0.83 0.19 0.36
N PRO A 129 -0.85 -1.17 0.31
CA PRO A 129 0.33 -1.99 0.59
C PRO A 129 1.28 -2.05 -0.62
N GLY A 130 1.76 -0.89 -1.07
CA GLY A 130 2.79 -0.78 -2.10
C GLY A 130 4.20 -0.91 -1.51
N PRO A 131 5.23 -1.18 -2.33
CA PRO A 131 6.62 -1.37 -1.87
C PRO A 131 7.14 -0.23 -0.99
N TRP A 132 6.69 1.00 -1.23
CA TRP A 132 7.09 2.23 -0.51
C TRP A 132 6.58 2.30 0.93
N ASN A 133 5.52 1.58 1.25
CA ASN A 133 4.93 1.54 2.59
C ASN A 133 5.46 0.37 3.43
N PHE A 134 6.28 -0.51 2.84
CA PHE A 134 7.07 -1.46 3.62
C PHE A 134 8.36 -0.80 4.08
N VAL A 135 8.80 -1.16 5.28
CA VAL A 135 10.16 -0.87 5.76
C VAL A 135 11.02 -2.09 5.46
N TRP A 136 12.15 -1.86 4.81
CA TRP A 136 13.04 -2.90 4.33
C TRP A 136 14.36 -2.89 5.09
N ARG A 137 14.83 -4.08 5.45
CA ARG A 137 16.12 -4.29 6.08
C ARG A 137 16.73 -5.59 5.58
N ASP A 138 17.98 -5.55 5.16
CA ASP A 138 18.70 -6.73 4.64
C ASP A 138 17.94 -7.45 3.51
N GLY A 139 17.22 -6.70 2.67
CA GLY A 139 16.44 -7.23 1.55
C GLY A 139 15.11 -7.90 1.94
N GLU A 140 14.63 -7.74 3.18
CA GLU A 140 13.34 -8.25 3.63
C GLU A 140 12.44 -7.13 4.14
N ALA A 141 11.13 -7.26 3.92
CA ALA A 141 10.12 -6.43 4.51
C ALA A 141 9.98 -6.76 6.00
N VAL A 142 10.32 -5.81 6.86
CA VAL A 142 10.31 -5.98 8.32
C VAL A 142 9.11 -5.30 8.99
N ALA A 143 8.54 -4.28 8.34
CA ALA A 143 7.34 -3.59 8.85
C ALA A 143 6.49 -3.02 7.71
N LEU A 144 5.25 -2.63 8.04
CA LEU A 144 4.31 -1.93 7.16
C LEU A 144 3.87 -0.64 7.86
N ILE A 145 4.03 0.50 7.18
CA ILE A 145 3.80 1.87 7.68
C ILE A 145 2.75 2.59 6.84
N ASP A 146 2.33 3.77 7.28
CA ASP A 146 1.37 4.65 6.58
C ASP A 146 -0.04 4.07 6.42
N TRP A 147 -0.72 3.91 7.55
CA TRP A 147 -2.04 3.29 7.69
C TRP A 147 -3.22 4.24 7.43
N ASP A 148 -3.02 5.29 6.66
CA ASP A 148 -4.03 6.33 6.43
C ASP A 148 -5.27 5.82 5.69
N PHE A 149 -5.14 4.76 4.90
CA PHE A 149 -6.24 4.14 4.16
C PHE A 149 -6.81 2.88 4.83
N LEU A 150 -6.55 2.71 6.15
CA LEU A 150 -7.13 1.62 6.94
C LEU A 150 -8.65 1.52 6.72
N HIS A 151 -9.14 0.35 6.39
CA HIS A 151 -10.58 0.09 6.24
C HIS A 151 -10.91 -1.39 6.45
N LEU A 152 -12.17 -1.69 6.76
CA LEU A 152 -12.68 -3.06 6.77
C LEU A 152 -12.96 -3.50 5.33
N GLY A 153 -12.39 -4.62 4.89
CA GLY A 153 -12.57 -5.12 3.53
C GLY A 153 -12.06 -6.55 3.33
N PRO A 154 -12.31 -7.12 2.14
CA PRO A 154 -11.80 -8.46 1.84
C PRO A 154 -10.28 -8.42 1.67
N ARG A 155 -9.61 -9.47 2.18
CA ARG A 155 -8.15 -9.67 2.01
C ARG A 155 -7.69 -9.50 0.56
N LEU A 156 -8.52 -9.94 -0.38
CA LEU A 156 -8.23 -9.86 -1.81
C LEU A 156 -8.00 -8.42 -2.30
N GLY A 157 -8.61 -7.42 -1.64
CA GLY A 157 -8.40 -6.01 -1.98
C GLY A 157 -6.95 -5.58 -1.84
N ASP A 158 -6.32 -5.86 -0.70
CA ASP A 158 -4.90 -5.55 -0.47
C ASP A 158 -3.97 -6.48 -1.27
N VAL A 159 -4.32 -7.76 -1.40
CA VAL A 159 -3.55 -8.69 -2.22
C VAL A 159 -3.51 -8.24 -3.69
N ALA A 160 -4.65 -7.85 -4.25
CA ALA A 160 -4.71 -7.34 -5.62
C ALA A 160 -3.94 -6.02 -5.80
N TYR A 161 -4.02 -5.13 -4.81
CA TYR A 161 -3.22 -3.91 -4.80
C TYR A 161 -1.72 -4.22 -4.79
N ALA A 162 -1.28 -5.08 -3.87
CA ALA A 162 0.13 -5.47 -3.78
C ALA A 162 0.62 -6.18 -5.06
N LEU A 163 -0.17 -7.09 -5.63
CA LEU A 163 0.17 -7.78 -6.88
C LEU A 163 0.41 -6.80 -8.04
N TYR A 164 -0.41 -5.75 -8.18
CA TYR A 164 -0.20 -4.74 -9.21
C TYR A 164 1.20 -4.12 -9.17
N TRP A 165 1.73 -3.87 -7.97
CA TRP A 165 3.02 -3.24 -7.76
C TRP A 165 4.18 -4.25 -7.71
N PHE A 166 4.04 -5.34 -6.96
CA PHE A 166 5.10 -6.34 -6.77
C PHE A 166 5.31 -7.24 -7.98
N ALA A 167 4.27 -7.48 -8.80
CA ALA A 167 4.38 -8.24 -10.05
C ALA A 167 4.41 -7.33 -11.29
N PRO A 168 4.88 -6.11 -11.19
CA PRO A 168 4.63 -4.90 -11.96
C PRO A 168 3.68 -5.12 -13.15
N MET A 169 2.37 -5.13 -12.85
CA MET A 169 1.31 -5.33 -13.86
C MET A 169 1.09 -4.05 -14.65
N ARG A 170 2.15 -3.58 -15.29
CA ARG A 170 2.25 -2.37 -16.08
C ARG A 170 3.06 -2.65 -17.35
N ASP A 171 3.08 -1.71 -18.29
CA ASP A 171 3.89 -1.85 -19.51
C ASP A 171 5.39 -1.95 -19.20
N ASP A 172 6.14 -2.43 -20.18
CA ASP A 172 7.55 -2.74 -20.01
C ASP A 172 8.41 -1.50 -19.75
N VAL A 173 8.01 -0.34 -20.30
CA VAL A 173 8.70 0.95 -20.06
C VAL A 173 8.54 1.32 -18.59
N ALA A 174 7.31 1.25 -18.07
CA ALA A 174 7.06 1.53 -16.66
C ALA A 174 7.80 0.57 -15.72
N CYS A 175 7.97 -0.71 -16.11
CA CYS A 175 8.75 -1.66 -15.32
C CYS A 175 10.22 -1.24 -15.20
N LEU A 176 10.83 -0.75 -16.27
CA LEU A 176 12.24 -0.37 -16.31
C LEU A 176 12.46 1.00 -15.65
N ASP A 177 11.61 1.98 -16.00
CA ASP A 177 11.79 3.37 -15.58
C ASP A 177 11.25 3.64 -14.18
N TRP A 178 10.07 3.10 -13.87
CA TRP A 178 9.36 3.37 -12.61
C TRP A 178 9.71 2.41 -11.49
N HIS A 179 9.78 1.11 -11.82
CA HIS A 179 10.10 0.08 -10.83
C HIS A 179 11.59 -0.22 -10.76
N HIS A 180 12.41 0.42 -11.62
CA HIS A 180 13.88 0.26 -11.70
C HIS A 180 14.36 -1.17 -11.91
N PHE A 181 13.57 -2.02 -12.54
CA PHE A 181 14.07 -3.32 -12.95
C PHE A 181 15.13 -3.15 -14.05
N THR A 182 16.19 -3.92 -13.97
CA THR A 182 17.25 -3.94 -15.00
C THR A 182 16.85 -4.66 -16.29
N ALA A 183 15.79 -5.47 -16.22
CA ALA A 183 15.13 -6.14 -17.33
C ALA A 183 13.67 -6.38 -16.97
N VAL A 184 12.81 -6.54 -17.97
CA VAL A 184 11.39 -6.85 -17.76
C VAL A 184 11.28 -8.14 -16.95
N PRO A 185 10.63 -8.12 -15.77
CA PRO A 185 10.58 -9.28 -14.90
C PRO A 185 9.58 -10.32 -15.39
N ASP A 186 9.77 -11.58 -15.02
CA ASP A 186 8.76 -12.63 -15.19
C ASP A 186 7.61 -12.40 -14.21
N ARG A 187 6.56 -11.77 -14.73
CA ARG A 187 5.37 -11.39 -13.95
C ARG A 187 4.63 -12.60 -13.38
N ARG A 188 4.58 -13.72 -14.12
CA ARG A 188 3.92 -14.94 -13.67
C ARG A 188 4.61 -15.55 -12.47
N SER A 189 5.93 -15.68 -12.54
CA SER A 189 6.72 -16.16 -11.39
C SER A 189 6.53 -15.26 -10.18
N ARG A 190 6.50 -13.94 -10.36
CA ARG A 190 6.32 -12.98 -9.27
C ARG A 190 4.92 -13.07 -8.65
N ILE A 191 3.88 -13.24 -9.46
CA ILE A 191 2.51 -13.51 -8.99
C ILE A 191 2.48 -14.79 -8.17
N ALA A 192 3.05 -15.87 -8.67
CA ALA A 192 3.12 -17.14 -7.97
C ALA A 192 3.88 -17.03 -6.64
N TRP A 193 5.03 -16.37 -6.61
CA TRP A 193 5.80 -16.14 -5.39
C TRP A 193 5.01 -15.39 -4.34
N PHE A 194 4.27 -14.35 -4.75
CA PHE A 194 3.44 -13.56 -3.83
C PHE A 194 2.30 -14.42 -3.28
N GLN A 195 1.55 -15.09 -4.16
CA GLN A 195 0.42 -15.92 -3.78
C GLN A 195 0.82 -17.08 -2.88
N ASP A 196 1.90 -17.80 -3.20
CA ASP A 196 2.44 -18.87 -2.37
C ASP A 196 2.82 -18.39 -0.97
N SER A 197 3.43 -17.19 -0.89
CA SER A 197 3.94 -16.65 0.38
C SER A 197 2.86 -16.01 1.24
N TYR A 198 1.84 -15.41 0.61
CA TYR A 198 0.66 -14.94 1.30
C TYR A 198 -0.23 -16.10 1.77
N GLY A 199 -0.31 -17.17 0.98
CA GLY A 199 -1.19 -18.32 1.19
C GLY A 199 -2.60 -18.07 0.63
N THR A 200 -2.98 -18.84 -0.39
CA THR A 200 -4.28 -18.70 -1.07
C THR A 200 -5.42 -19.39 -0.36
N ASP A 201 -5.14 -20.16 0.68
CA ASP A 201 -6.10 -20.90 1.52
C ASP A 201 -7.18 -20.03 2.18
N VAL A 202 -6.88 -18.72 2.36
CA VAL A 202 -7.78 -17.74 2.98
C VAL A 202 -8.42 -16.79 1.96
N LEU A 203 -8.15 -16.97 0.67
CA LEU A 203 -8.71 -16.17 -0.40
C LEU A 203 -9.82 -16.97 -1.12
N PRO A 204 -10.87 -16.30 -1.62
CA PRO A 204 -11.78 -16.93 -2.56
C PRO A 204 -11.03 -17.30 -3.84
N SER A 205 -11.57 -18.20 -4.65
CA SER A 205 -11.06 -18.41 -6.02
C SER A 205 -11.23 -17.12 -6.83
N PHE A 206 -10.19 -16.67 -7.50
CA PHE A 206 -10.19 -15.41 -8.26
C PHE A 206 -9.27 -15.48 -9.49
N ASP A 207 -9.61 -14.71 -10.49
CA ASP A 207 -8.69 -14.37 -11.58
C ASP A 207 -7.85 -13.16 -11.15
N VAL A 208 -6.53 -13.26 -11.28
CA VAL A 208 -5.59 -12.22 -10.84
C VAL A 208 -5.83 -10.91 -11.59
N THR A 209 -6.06 -11.00 -12.91
CA THR A 209 -6.27 -9.80 -13.74
C THR A 209 -7.55 -9.10 -13.34
N ASP A 210 -8.66 -9.84 -13.18
CA ASP A 210 -9.93 -9.27 -12.76
C ASP A 210 -9.83 -8.62 -11.38
N ALA A 211 -9.19 -9.28 -10.42
CA ALA A 211 -9.02 -8.74 -9.08
C ALA A 211 -8.19 -7.43 -9.09
N VAL A 212 -7.11 -7.40 -9.85
CA VAL A 212 -6.25 -6.21 -9.98
C VAL A 212 -7.00 -5.08 -10.69
N VAL A 213 -7.69 -5.35 -11.79
CA VAL A 213 -8.49 -4.36 -12.52
C VAL A 213 -9.55 -3.74 -11.61
N LEU A 214 -10.34 -4.56 -10.91
CA LEU A 214 -11.37 -4.08 -9.98
C LEU A 214 -10.76 -3.21 -8.87
N ARG A 215 -9.63 -3.65 -8.30
CA ARG A 215 -8.94 -2.89 -7.25
C ARG A 215 -8.39 -1.57 -7.77
N ARG A 216 -7.85 -1.53 -9.00
CA ARG A 216 -7.34 -0.30 -9.62
C ARG A 216 -8.47 0.69 -9.92
N LEU A 217 -9.60 0.22 -10.44
CA LEU A 217 -10.80 1.04 -10.65
C LEU A 217 -11.30 1.65 -9.34
N ALA A 218 -11.31 0.88 -8.25
CA ALA A 218 -11.66 1.38 -6.93
C ALA A 218 -10.66 2.45 -6.43
N THR A 219 -9.35 2.29 -6.73
CA THR A 219 -8.33 3.30 -6.42
C THR A 219 -8.56 4.60 -7.20
N VAL A 220 -8.87 4.51 -8.49
CA VAL A 220 -9.18 5.67 -9.34
C VAL A 220 -10.36 6.45 -8.75
N GLU A 221 -11.43 5.75 -8.36
CA GLU A 221 -12.60 6.38 -7.76
C GLU A 221 -12.29 7.02 -6.41
N GLN A 222 -11.48 6.36 -5.57
CA GLN A 222 -11.02 6.91 -4.30
C GLN A 222 -10.21 8.20 -4.49
N VAL A 223 -9.26 8.20 -5.42
CA VAL A 223 -8.45 9.39 -5.75
C VAL A 223 -9.34 10.53 -6.25
N ARG A 224 -10.30 10.23 -7.14
CA ARG A 224 -11.27 11.21 -7.63
C ARG A 224 -12.08 11.82 -6.48
N SER A 225 -12.67 11.00 -5.63
CA SER A 225 -13.49 11.45 -4.51
C SER A 225 -12.71 12.32 -3.52
N LEU A 226 -11.47 11.95 -3.22
CA LEU A 226 -10.58 12.75 -2.36
C LEU A 226 -10.25 14.10 -3.00
N ALA A 227 -9.95 14.11 -4.32
CA ALA A 227 -9.68 15.34 -5.05
C ALA A 227 -10.90 16.28 -5.09
N GLU A 228 -12.11 15.76 -5.32
CA GLU A 228 -13.37 16.51 -5.29
C GLU A 228 -13.66 17.08 -3.89
N ALA A 229 -13.27 16.36 -2.84
CA ALA A 229 -13.31 16.84 -1.46
C ALA A 229 -12.22 17.85 -1.12
N GLY A 230 -11.34 18.19 -2.06
CA GLY A 230 -10.24 19.16 -1.87
C GLY A 230 -9.04 18.62 -1.09
N VAL A 231 -8.93 17.29 -0.95
CA VAL A 231 -7.84 16.65 -0.22
C VAL A 231 -6.57 16.65 -1.07
N GLU A 232 -5.46 17.08 -0.47
CA GLU A 232 -4.13 17.00 -1.08
C GLU A 232 -3.40 15.71 -0.60
N PRO A 233 -2.54 15.14 -1.42
CA PRO A 233 -2.10 15.57 -2.77
C PRO A 233 -3.04 15.15 -3.92
N GLN A 234 -4.14 14.45 -3.66
CA GLN A 234 -5.02 13.88 -4.70
C GLN A 234 -5.58 14.95 -5.65
N ARG A 235 -5.94 16.14 -5.11
CA ARG A 235 -6.41 17.25 -5.95
C ARG A 235 -5.37 17.68 -6.96
N THR A 236 -4.12 17.82 -6.53
CA THR A 236 -3.00 18.18 -7.41
C THR A 236 -2.75 17.07 -8.43
N TRP A 237 -2.71 15.82 -8.04
CA TRP A 237 -2.50 14.69 -8.95
C TRP A 237 -3.57 14.62 -10.05
N VAL A 238 -4.85 14.79 -9.68
CA VAL A 238 -5.94 14.81 -10.66
C VAL A 238 -5.80 15.99 -11.64
N ALA A 239 -5.42 17.18 -11.15
CA ALA A 239 -5.17 18.33 -12.00
C ALA A 239 -3.97 18.13 -12.97
N GLU A 240 -3.02 17.26 -12.61
CA GLU A 240 -1.86 16.88 -13.41
C GLU A 240 -2.11 15.66 -14.32
N GLY A 241 -3.35 15.14 -14.37
CA GLY A 241 -3.73 14.07 -15.29
C GLY A 241 -3.51 12.65 -14.77
N SER A 242 -3.44 12.44 -13.45
CA SER A 242 -3.23 11.11 -12.87
C SER A 242 -4.34 10.10 -13.20
N LEU A 243 -5.58 10.57 -13.35
CA LEU A 243 -6.71 9.67 -13.65
C LEU A 243 -6.59 9.04 -15.04
N GLU A 244 -6.10 9.80 -16.03
CA GLU A 244 -5.84 9.34 -17.39
C GLU A 244 -4.71 8.31 -17.42
N VAL A 245 -3.64 8.55 -16.66
CA VAL A 245 -2.52 7.60 -16.51
C VAL A 245 -2.99 6.30 -15.88
N GLU A 246 -3.80 6.39 -14.84
CA GLU A 246 -4.35 5.20 -14.17
C GLU A 246 -5.32 4.42 -15.07
N ALA A 247 -6.18 5.12 -15.80
CA ALA A 247 -7.10 4.49 -16.76
C ALA A 247 -6.34 3.76 -17.88
N ALA A 248 -5.27 4.36 -18.39
CA ALA A 248 -4.40 3.73 -19.38
C ALA A 248 -3.71 2.46 -18.81
N GLY A 249 -3.27 2.52 -17.53
CA GLY A 249 -2.70 1.37 -16.83
C GLY A 249 -3.71 0.22 -16.69
N VAL A 250 -4.95 0.50 -16.31
CA VAL A 250 -6.03 -0.50 -16.24
C VAL A 250 -6.27 -1.13 -17.61
N ALA A 251 -6.42 -0.32 -18.66
CA ALA A 251 -6.65 -0.81 -20.01
C ALA A 251 -5.48 -1.69 -20.50
N TRP A 252 -4.25 -1.33 -20.14
CA TRP A 252 -3.08 -2.14 -20.48
C TRP A 252 -3.12 -3.54 -19.80
N VAL A 253 -3.47 -3.58 -18.51
CA VAL A 253 -3.62 -4.85 -17.77
C VAL A 253 -4.68 -5.74 -18.45
N GLU A 254 -5.84 -5.20 -18.81
CA GLU A 254 -6.91 -5.92 -19.48
C GLU A 254 -6.48 -6.47 -20.85
N ALA A 255 -5.76 -5.66 -21.63
CA ALA A 255 -5.29 -6.05 -22.96
C ALA A 255 -4.17 -7.12 -22.93
N ASN A 256 -3.46 -7.25 -21.79
CA ASN A 256 -2.29 -8.11 -21.66
C ASN A 256 -2.48 -9.27 -20.65
N ARG A 257 -3.72 -9.74 -20.46
CA ARG A 257 -4.08 -10.82 -19.52
C ARG A 257 -3.18 -12.05 -19.64
N SER A 258 -2.77 -12.39 -20.85
CA SER A 258 -1.91 -13.55 -21.10
C SER A 258 -0.53 -13.45 -20.45
N LEU A 259 -0.09 -12.26 -20.03
CA LEU A 259 1.17 -12.10 -19.29
C LEU A 259 1.05 -12.52 -17.82
N PHE A 260 -0.16 -12.65 -17.28
CA PHE A 260 -0.45 -12.84 -15.86
C PHE A 260 -1.09 -14.19 -15.53
N SER A 261 -1.71 -14.86 -16.51
CA SER A 261 -2.33 -16.18 -16.36
C SER A 261 -1.35 -17.31 -16.65
N SER A 262 -1.51 -18.41 -15.92
CA SER A 262 -0.77 -19.68 -16.15
C SER A 262 -1.20 -20.34 -17.45
#